data_5913b6e04bf81f9ddc6bdaf48f689890
#
_entry.id   5913b6e04bf81f9ddc6bdaf48f689890
#
_cell.length_a   1.000
_cell.length_b   1.000
_cell.length_c   1.000
_cell.angle_alpha   90.00
_cell.angle_beta   90.00
_cell.angle_gamma   90.00
#
_symmetry.space_group_name_H-M   'P 1'
#
loop_
_entity.id
_entity.type
_entity.pdbx_description
1 polymer ?
#
loop_
_entity_poly.entity_id
_entity_poly.type
_entity_poly.pdbx_seq_one_letter_code
_entity_poly.pdbx_strand_id
1 'polypeptide(L)'
;MKSLVSSLLGACALSALSLAAQAETNLTIATVNNGDMVRMQKLTEDFTKANPDIKLTWVTLEENVLRQKVTTDIATKGGQFDVLTIGTYEVPIWGKKGWLVPLTNVDDVDDLLPAIRSGLTVDGKLYAAPFYGESSMVMYRKDLMDKAGLKMPDAPTWDFIKQAADKMTDKANEVYGICLRGKAGWGENMAFLTATSNSFGARWFDEKWGAQFNSPEWKKTLDFYVGMMKADGPPGASSNGFNENLALFNAGKCGMWIDATVAASFVTGKESKVADKVGFALAPDNGLGKRGNWLWAWSLAVPAGSAHAAEAQKFVSWATSKHYGEIVAAKEGWANVPPGTRTSLYKNPEYLKAAAFAPMTLASINAADPVHPTVKPVPYVGVQFVAIPEFAGIATDVGQQFSAALAGSMTVDEALAKAQAITDTAMKKAGYVK
;
A
#
# COMPACT_ATOMS: atom_id res chain seq x y z
N MET A 1 35.21 -17.53 90.76
CA MET A 1 35.72 -16.41 90.02
C MET A 1 35.27 -16.59 88.57
N LYS A 2 34.50 -15.69 88.10
CA LYS A 2 33.66 -15.80 86.90
C LYS A 2 34.46 -15.43 85.58
N SER A 3 34.43 -16.29 84.58
CA SER A 3 34.95 -16.01 83.26
C SER A 3 33.78 -15.68 82.30
N LEU A 4 33.79 -14.49 81.72
CA LEU A 4 32.91 -14.07 80.64
C LEU A 4 33.46 -14.62 79.32
N VAL A 5 32.59 -15.32 78.60
CA VAL A 5 32.81 -15.72 77.19
C VAL A 5 31.92 -14.81 76.34
N SER A 6 32.55 -13.95 75.53
CA SER A 6 31.89 -13.10 74.53
C SER A 6 31.75 -13.85 73.23
N SER A 7 30.51 -14.12 72.80
CA SER A 7 30.17 -14.69 71.51
C SER A 7 29.97 -13.55 70.47
N LEU A 8 30.86 -13.48 69.47
CA LEU A 8 30.64 -12.69 68.25
C LEU A 8 29.70 -13.44 67.30
N LEU A 9 28.51 -12.91 67.11
CA LEU A 9 27.62 -13.31 66.01
C LEU A 9 27.93 -12.46 64.78
N GLY A 10 28.58 -13.08 63.82
CA GLY A 10 28.78 -12.47 62.48
C GLY A 10 27.47 -12.58 61.65
N ALA A 11 26.84 -11.45 61.39
CA ALA A 11 25.72 -11.37 60.47
C ALA A 11 26.20 -11.34 59.02
N CYS A 12 26.11 -12.47 58.32
CA CYS A 12 26.23 -12.49 56.86
C CYS A 12 24.95 -11.93 56.25
N ALA A 13 24.99 -10.67 55.80
CA ALA A 13 23.94 -10.10 54.94
C ALA A 13 24.07 -10.69 53.56
N LEU A 14 23.28 -11.68 53.24
CA LEU A 14 23.05 -12.10 51.86
C LEU A 14 22.24 -11.00 51.15
N SER A 15 22.94 -10.17 50.34
CA SER A 15 22.28 -9.30 49.37
C SER A 15 21.70 -10.16 48.27
N ALA A 16 20.46 -10.55 48.38
CA ALA A 16 19.69 -11.14 47.31
C ALA A 16 19.46 -10.02 46.23
N LEU A 17 20.31 -9.98 45.21
CA LEU A 17 19.98 -9.29 43.99
C LEU A 17 18.76 -10.01 43.38
N SER A 18 17.56 -9.50 43.67
CA SER A 18 16.38 -9.85 42.90
C SER A 18 16.59 -9.36 41.47
N LEU A 19 17.06 -10.23 40.59
CA LEU A 19 16.81 -10.06 39.17
C LEU A 19 15.26 -10.04 39.04
N ALA A 20 14.70 -8.85 38.94
CA ALA A 20 13.34 -8.71 38.48
C ALA A 20 13.32 -9.35 37.07
N ALA A 21 12.76 -10.53 36.96
CA ALA A 21 12.45 -11.11 35.66
C ALA A 21 11.52 -10.09 34.99
N GLN A 22 12.06 -9.39 34.01
CA GLN A 22 11.26 -8.44 33.22
C GLN A 22 10.18 -9.28 32.55
N ALA A 23 8.92 -8.95 32.79
CA ALA A 23 7.82 -9.72 32.24
C ALA A 23 7.92 -9.67 30.73
N GLU A 24 7.91 -10.85 30.10
CA GLU A 24 7.97 -10.98 28.66
C GLU A 24 6.76 -10.28 28.02
N THR A 25 7.02 -9.35 27.10
CA THR A 25 5.99 -8.61 26.35
C THR A 25 5.74 -9.31 25.00
N ASN A 26 4.50 -9.66 24.71
CA ASN A 26 4.12 -10.20 23.41
C ASN A 26 3.45 -9.12 22.57
N LEU A 27 4.10 -8.67 21.50
CA LEU A 27 3.53 -7.72 20.55
C LEU A 27 2.75 -8.44 19.46
N THR A 28 1.47 -8.16 19.34
CA THR A 28 0.62 -8.67 18.26
C THR A 28 0.59 -7.67 17.12
N ILE A 29 1.09 -8.08 15.95
CA ILE A 29 1.27 -7.26 14.76
C ILE A 29 0.29 -7.69 13.68
N ALA A 30 -0.66 -6.81 13.33
CA ALA A 30 -1.56 -7.02 12.20
C ALA A 30 -0.91 -6.50 10.92
N THR A 31 -0.76 -7.36 9.92
CA THR A 31 -0.10 -6.99 8.66
C THR A 31 -0.77 -7.62 7.44
N VAL A 32 -0.54 -7.01 6.28
CA VAL A 32 -0.98 -7.51 4.98
C VAL A 32 -0.02 -8.59 4.45
N ASN A 33 -0.53 -9.49 3.64
CA ASN A 33 0.23 -10.61 3.06
C ASN A 33 1.07 -10.22 1.82
N ASN A 34 1.46 -8.95 1.69
CA ASN A 34 2.35 -8.49 0.63
C ASN A 34 3.80 -8.95 0.85
N GLY A 35 4.55 -9.11 -0.22
CA GLY A 35 5.87 -9.74 -0.19
C GLY A 35 6.87 -9.10 0.78
N ASP A 36 6.94 -7.77 0.85
CA ASP A 36 7.83 -7.07 1.79
C ASP A 36 7.44 -7.26 3.25
N MET A 37 6.13 -7.34 3.55
CA MET A 37 5.64 -7.63 4.91
C MET A 37 5.93 -9.07 5.33
N VAL A 38 5.83 -10.01 4.38
CA VAL A 38 6.20 -11.43 4.62
C VAL A 38 7.73 -11.57 4.80
N ARG A 39 8.51 -10.79 4.04
CA ARG A 39 9.98 -10.74 4.19
C ARG A 39 10.36 -10.21 5.56
N MET A 40 9.73 -9.13 6.04
CA MET A 40 9.99 -8.54 7.36
C MET A 40 9.87 -9.59 8.48
N GLN A 41 8.84 -10.45 8.43
CA GLN A 41 8.62 -11.49 9.45
C GLN A 41 9.81 -12.46 9.58
N LYS A 42 10.51 -12.70 8.46
CA LYS A 42 11.69 -13.59 8.42
C LYS A 42 12.98 -12.90 8.86
N LEU A 43 13.00 -11.58 8.93
CA LEU A 43 14.21 -10.78 9.19
C LEU A 43 14.19 -10.07 10.56
N THR A 44 13.38 -10.57 11.51
CA THR A 44 13.22 -9.95 12.85
C THR A 44 14.25 -10.41 13.88
N GLU A 45 15.18 -11.31 13.51
CA GLU A 45 16.15 -11.88 14.43
C GLU A 45 17.03 -10.82 15.11
N ASP A 46 17.43 -9.78 14.36
CA ASP A 46 18.23 -8.67 14.88
C ASP A 46 17.45 -7.90 15.97
N PHE A 47 16.17 -7.60 15.73
CA PHE A 47 15.32 -6.95 16.71
C PHE A 47 15.12 -7.80 17.97
N THR A 48 14.81 -9.08 17.83
CA THR A 48 14.53 -9.96 18.97
C THR A 48 15.78 -10.28 19.79
N LYS A 49 16.96 -10.30 19.18
CA LYS A 49 18.23 -10.40 19.91
C LYS A 49 18.54 -9.15 20.72
N ALA A 50 18.24 -7.97 20.17
CA ALA A 50 18.43 -6.68 20.87
C ALA A 50 17.37 -6.44 21.96
N ASN A 51 16.21 -7.09 21.87
CA ASN A 51 15.07 -6.97 22.78
C ASN A 51 14.57 -8.37 23.19
N PRO A 52 15.34 -9.11 24.02
CA PRO A 52 15.03 -10.51 24.34
C PRO A 52 13.74 -10.66 25.19
N ASP A 53 13.26 -9.58 25.80
CA ASP A 53 12.03 -9.47 26.55
C ASP A 53 10.79 -9.20 25.66
N ILE A 54 10.98 -9.02 24.33
CA ILE A 54 9.89 -8.78 23.38
C ILE A 54 9.71 -9.96 22.45
N LYS A 55 8.55 -10.57 22.44
CA LYS A 55 8.09 -11.54 21.44
C LYS A 55 7.20 -10.91 20.40
N LEU A 56 7.27 -11.41 19.17
CA LEU A 56 6.46 -10.96 18.05
C LEU A 56 5.47 -12.02 17.62
N THR A 57 4.18 -11.69 17.63
CA THR A 57 3.10 -12.53 17.11
C THR A 57 2.49 -11.87 15.88
N TRP A 58 2.50 -12.57 14.75
CA TRP A 58 2.05 -12.05 13.46
C TRP A 58 0.64 -12.51 13.13
N VAL A 59 -0.23 -11.56 12.77
CA VAL A 59 -1.54 -11.78 12.19
C VAL A 59 -1.50 -11.27 10.76
N THR A 60 -1.13 -12.15 9.83
CA THR A 60 -0.96 -11.83 8.40
C THR A 60 -2.24 -12.15 7.66
N LEU A 61 -2.82 -11.14 7.02
CA LEU A 61 -4.15 -11.21 6.42
C LEU A 61 -4.13 -10.71 4.97
N GLU A 62 -5.07 -11.15 4.18
CA GLU A 62 -5.40 -10.56 2.89
C GLU A 62 -5.89 -9.12 3.08
N GLU A 63 -5.66 -8.25 2.10
CA GLU A 63 -5.81 -6.81 2.25
C GLU A 63 -7.19 -6.37 2.75
N ASN A 64 -8.28 -6.83 2.12
CA ASN A 64 -9.63 -6.45 2.52
C ASN A 64 -9.96 -6.94 3.95
N VAL A 65 -9.49 -8.14 4.29
CA VAL A 65 -9.70 -8.73 5.64
C VAL A 65 -8.91 -7.96 6.69
N LEU A 66 -7.65 -7.60 6.39
CA LEU A 66 -6.84 -6.76 7.28
C LEU A 66 -7.53 -5.44 7.55
N ARG A 67 -7.91 -4.70 6.48
CA ARG A 67 -8.55 -3.39 6.59
C ARG A 67 -9.81 -3.43 7.43
N GLN A 68 -10.68 -4.42 7.21
CA GLN A 68 -11.90 -4.59 8.00
C GLN A 68 -11.57 -4.88 9.47
N LYS A 69 -10.63 -5.80 9.72
CA LYS A 69 -10.31 -6.25 11.08
C LYS A 69 -9.65 -5.14 11.91
N VAL A 70 -8.66 -4.43 11.35
CA VAL A 70 -8.00 -3.33 12.08
C VAL A 70 -8.93 -2.13 12.27
N THR A 71 -9.81 -1.83 11.30
CA THR A 71 -10.81 -0.76 11.45
C THR A 71 -11.79 -1.08 12.57
N THR A 72 -12.26 -2.33 12.66
CA THR A 72 -13.18 -2.77 13.72
C THR A 72 -12.49 -2.70 15.07
N ASP A 73 -11.29 -3.24 15.20
CA ASP A 73 -10.54 -3.27 16.46
C ASP A 73 -10.28 -1.86 17.00
N ILE A 74 -9.76 -0.96 16.15
CA ILE A 74 -9.42 0.41 16.59
C ILE A 74 -10.66 1.23 16.92
N ALA A 75 -11.76 1.07 16.16
CA ALA A 75 -13.02 1.80 16.41
C ALA A 75 -13.70 1.38 17.70
N THR A 76 -13.57 0.11 18.09
CA THR A 76 -14.13 -0.44 19.33
C THR A 76 -13.18 -0.38 20.51
N LYS A 77 -11.95 0.11 20.31
CA LYS A 77 -10.84 0.06 21.29
C LYS A 77 -10.57 -1.36 21.78
N GLY A 78 -10.63 -2.33 20.85
CA GLY A 78 -10.55 -3.76 21.15
C GLY A 78 -9.21 -4.21 21.73
N GLY A 79 -8.12 -3.51 21.38
CA GLY A 79 -6.77 -3.78 21.90
C GLY A 79 -6.21 -5.14 21.47
N GLN A 80 -6.69 -5.71 20.35
CA GLN A 80 -6.19 -7.00 19.85
C GLN A 80 -4.78 -6.89 19.27
N PHE A 81 -4.39 -5.69 18.82
CA PHE A 81 -3.14 -5.44 18.13
C PHE A 81 -2.33 -4.34 18.83
N ASP A 82 -1.02 -4.53 18.85
CA ASP A 82 -0.05 -3.54 19.35
C ASP A 82 0.58 -2.74 18.20
N VAL A 83 0.70 -3.36 17.02
CA VAL A 83 1.17 -2.70 15.79
C VAL A 83 0.18 -2.98 14.66
N LEU A 84 -0.18 -1.93 13.94
CA LEU A 84 -1.06 -1.97 12.78
C LEU A 84 -0.28 -1.65 11.52
N THR A 85 -0.53 -2.41 10.45
CA THR A 85 -0.14 -2.03 9.10
C THR A 85 -1.31 -1.28 8.45
N ILE A 86 -1.15 0.02 8.27
CA ILE A 86 -2.16 0.95 7.73
C ILE A 86 -1.51 1.92 6.74
N GLY A 87 -2.26 2.82 6.16
CA GLY A 87 -1.70 3.72 5.15
C GLY A 87 -2.12 5.18 5.27
N THR A 88 -1.80 5.92 4.21
CA THR A 88 -2.02 7.37 4.12
C THR A 88 -3.50 7.77 4.10
N TYR A 89 -4.42 6.84 3.96
CA TYR A 89 -5.85 7.07 4.13
C TYR A 89 -6.27 7.06 5.60
N GLU A 90 -5.87 6.00 6.33
CA GLU A 90 -6.28 5.80 7.72
C GLU A 90 -5.61 6.79 8.67
N VAL A 91 -4.33 7.07 8.47
CA VAL A 91 -3.51 7.85 9.42
C VAL A 91 -4.07 9.25 9.69
N PRO A 92 -4.44 10.08 8.69
CA PRO A 92 -4.99 11.41 8.97
C PRO A 92 -6.33 11.35 9.70
N ILE A 93 -7.18 10.36 9.38
CA ILE A 93 -8.51 10.19 9.97
C ILE A 93 -8.38 9.70 11.41
N TRP A 94 -7.58 8.67 11.65
CA TRP A 94 -7.45 8.04 12.96
C TRP A 94 -6.57 8.86 13.92
N GLY A 95 -5.54 9.53 13.38
CA GLY A 95 -4.73 10.47 14.16
C GLY A 95 -5.55 11.62 14.75
N LYS A 96 -6.41 12.25 13.92
CA LYS A 96 -7.33 13.31 14.40
C LYS A 96 -8.35 12.82 15.43
N LYS A 97 -8.75 11.54 15.37
CA LYS A 97 -9.65 10.92 16.35
C LYS A 97 -8.95 10.50 17.64
N GLY A 98 -7.62 10.64 17.73
CA GLY A 98 -6.83 10.18 18.86
C GLY A 98 -6.82 8.64 19.00
N TRP A 99 -6.99 7.92 17.91
CA TRP A 99 -6.98 6.46 17.89
C TRP A 99 -5.57 5.87 17.73
N LEU A 100 -4.60 6.69 17.29
CA LEU A 100 -3.20 6.31 17.14
C LEU A 100 -2.33 7.05 18.15
N VAL A 101 -1.23 6.43 18.55
CA VAL A 101 -0.18 7.06 19.36
C VAL A 101 0.77 7.83 18.45
N PRO A 102 1.11 9.11 18.73
CA PRO A 102 2.18 9.80 18.03
C PRO A 102 3.50 9.07 18.20
N LEU A 103 4.23 8.86 17.12
CA LEU A 103 5.54 8.24 17.16
C LEU A 103 6.61 9.26 17.55
N THR A 104 7.46 8.92 18.52
CA THR A 104 8.51 9.82 19.04
C THR A 104 9.92 9.36 18.74
N ASN A 105 10.10 8.09 18.35
CA ASN A 105 11.41 7.44 18.24
C ASN A 105 11.74 7.01 16.80
N VAL A 106 11.14 7.63 15.79
CA VAL A 106 11.48 7.35 14.39
C VAL A 106 12.73 8.13 14.00
N ASP A 107 13.77 7.40 13.62
CA ASP A 107 15.03 7.99 13.22
C ASP A 107 14.94 8.69 11.85
N ASP A 108 15.71 9.79 11.70
CA ASP A 108 15.89 10.49 10.43
C ASP A 108 14.56 10.83 9.73
N VAL A 109 13.57 11.37 10.45
CA VAL A 109 12.25 11.76 9.90
C VAL A 109 12.39 12.74 8.72
N ASP A 110 13.43 13.58 8.71
CA ASP A 110 13.68 14.54 7.64
C ASP A 110 14.22 13.89 6.35
N ASP A 111 14.70 12.64 6.42
CA ASP A 111 15.09 11.85 5.27
C ASP A 111 13.89 11.16 4.58
N LEU A 112 12.73 11.14 5.21
CA LEU A 112 11.52 10.61 4.59
C LEU A 112 11.13 11.44 3.35
N LEU A 113 10.66 10.78 2.31
CA LEU A 113 10.15 11.47 1.12
C LEU A 113 8.99 12.40 1.53
N PRO A 114 9.06 13.71 1.17
CA PRO A 114 8.10 14.71 1.67
C PRO A 114 6.64 14.36 1.41
N ALA A 115 6.32 13.82 0.22
CA ALA A 115 4.97 13.43 -0.15
C ALA A 115 4.43 12.28 0.74
N ILE A 116 5.27 11.31 1.08
CA ILE A 116 4.93 10.18 1.97
C ILE A 116 4.79 10.69 3.41
N ARG A 117 5.78 11.44 3.91
CA ARG A 117 5.75 12.01 5.27
C ARG A 117 4.50 12.84 5.52
N SER A 118 4.12 13.67 4.55
CA SER A 118 2.93 14.52 4.64
C SER A 118 1.65 13.73 4.91
N GLY A 119 1.45 12.60 4.22
CA GLY A 119 0.30 11.73 4.40
C GLY A 119 0.26 10.96 5.73
N LEU A 120 1.36 10.96 6.49
CA LEU A 120 1.50 10.24 7.77
C LEU A 120 1.60 11.20 8.97
N THR A 121 1.48 12.50 8.73
CA THR A 121 1.63 13.55 9.74
C THR A 121 0.29 14.27 9.97
N VAL A 122 -0.08 14.46 11.22
CA VAL A 122 -1.26 15.21 11.65
C VAL A 122 -0.83 16.22 12.71
N ASP A 123 -1.17 17.49 12.53
CA ASP A 123 -0.85 18.58 13.45
C ASP A 123 0.64 18.59 13.87
N GLY A 124 1.53 18.37 12.89
CA GLY A 124 2.98 18.36 13.08
C GLY A 124 3.55 17.10 13.75
N LYS A 125 2.73 16.09 14.05
CA LYS A 125 3.16 14.84 14.69
C LYS A 125 3.04 13.67 13.70
N LEU A 126 4.06 12.81 13.65
CA LEU A 126 4.05 11.58 12.87
C LEU A 126 3.25 10.51 13.63
N TYR A 127 2.25 9.90 13.00
CA TYR A 127 1.39 8.86 13.61
C TYR A 127 1.62 7.46 13.05
N ALA A 128 2.33 7.36 11.95
CA ALA A 128 2.80 6.08 11.41
C ALA A 128 4.15 6.27 10.72
N ALA A 129 4.99 5.26 10.76
CA ALA A 129 6.28 5.26 10.08
C ALA A 129 6.17 4.46 8.77
N PRO A 130 6.59 5.00 7.62
CA PRO A 130 6.45 4.31 6.34
C PRO A 130 7.38 3.11 6.28
N PHE A 131 6.81 1.92 6.04
CA PHE A 131 7.58 0.71 5.81
C PHE A 131 7.98 0.59 4.33
N TYR A 132 7.05 0.82 3.41
CA TYR A 132 7.36 1.16 2.02
C TYR A 132 6.34 2.16 1.47
N GLY A 133 6.82 3.02 0.57
CA GLY A 133 6.00 3.97 -0.16
C GLY A 133 5.93 3.59 -1.64
N GLU A 134 4.83 3.92 -2.28
CA GLU A 134 4.57 3.52 -3.64
C GLU A 134 3.70 4.52 -4.41
N SER A 135 3.86 4.49 -5.72
CA SER A 135 2.88 4.97 -6.68
C SER A 135 2.44 3.78 -7.54
N SER A 136 1.81 4.02 -8.67
CA SER A 136 1.66 3.00 -9.70
C SER A 136 2.43 3.36 -10.96
N MET A 137 2.82 2.32 -11.71
CA MET A 137 3.53 2.44 -12.98
C MET A 137 3.17 1.29 -13.91
N VAL A 138 3.53 1.41 -15.16
CA VAL A 138 3.44 0.31 -16.14
C VAL A 138 4.67 -0.58 -15.99
N MET A 139 4.45 -1.84 -15.70
CA MET A 139 5.41 -2.94 -15.84
C MET A 139 5.09 -3.68 -17.13
N TYR A 140 6.05 -3.84 -18.03
CA TYR A 140 5.78 -4.42 -19.35
C TYR A 140 6.84 -5.39 -19.81
N ARG A 141 6.46 -6.32 -20.69
CA ARG A 141 7.31 -7.31 -21.33
C ARG A 141 7.99 -6.72 -22.56
N LYS A 142 9.29 -6.43 -22.46
CA LYS A 142 10.11 -5.90 -23.57
C LYS A 142 10.08 -6.81 -24.80
N ASP A 143 10.23 -8.12 -24.58
CA ASP A 143 10.22 -9.12 -25.65
C ASP A 143 8.88 -9.20 -26.39
N LEU A 144 7.74 -9.02 -25.71
CA LEU A 144 6.43 -8.98 -26.35
C LEU A 144 6.20 -7.65 -27.10
N MET A 145 6.70 -6.53 -26.58
CA MET A 145 6.68 -5.24 -27.23
C MET A 145 7.50 -5.28 -28.54
N ASP A 146 8.72 -5.84 -28.48
CA ASP A 146 9.58 -6.01 -29.64
C ASP A 146 8.91 -6.89 -30.71
N LYS A 147 8.31 -8.03 -30.31
CA LYS A 147 7.52 -8.90 -31.20
C LYS A 147 6.33 -8.17 -31.84
N ALA A 148 5.69 -7.26 -31.09
CA ALA A 148 4.58 -6.43 -31.58
C ALA A 148 5.03 -5.26 -32.49
N GLY A 149 6.33 -5.02 -32.63
CA GLY A 149 6.89 -3.88 -33.34
C GLY A 149 6.60 -2.54 -32.67
N LEU A 150 6.51 -2.54 -31.33
CA LEU A 150 6.21 -1.36 -30.53
C LEU A 150 7.38 -1.02 -29.60
N LYS A 151 7.51 0.27 -29.29
CA LYS A 151 8.43 0.77 -28.26
C LYS A 151 7.63 1.51 -27.20
N MET A 152 7.75 1.08 -25.94
CA MET A 152 7.08 1.74 -24.83
C MET A 152 7.66 3.14 -24.62
N PRO A 153 6.85 4.21 -24.65
CA PRO A 153 7.27 5.54 -24.21
C PRO A 153 7.48 5.58 -22.70
N ASP A 154 8.36 6.44 -22.21
CA ASP A 154 8.52 6.66 -20.75
C ASP A 154 7.23 7.15 -20.09
N ALA A 155 6.39 7.84 -20.83
CA ALA A 155 5.13 8.43 -20.39
C ALA A 155 3.99 8.09 -21.37
N PRO A 156 3.46 6.85 -21.36
CA PRO A 156 2.47 6.39 -22.32
C PRO A 156 1.10 7.06 -22.13
N THR A 157 0.28 6.98 -23.17
CA THR A 157 -1.16 7.29 -23.11
C THR A 157 -1.98 6.00 -22.97
N TRP A 158 -3.24 6.12 -22.54
CA TRP A 158 -4.17 4.99 -22.49
C TRP A 158 -4.44 4.39 -23.88
N ASP A 159 -4.48 5.21 -24.91
CA ASP A 159 -4.62 4.72 -26.29
C ASP A 159 -3.43 3.85 -26.71
N PHE A 160 -2.20 4.26 -26.36
CA PHE A 160 -1.01 3.44 -26.60
C PHE A 160 -1.05 2.14 -25.80
N ILE A 161 -1.46 2.18 -24.53
CA ILE A 161 -1.60 0.97 -23.70
C ILE A 161 -2.61 0.02 -24.31
N LYS A 162 -3.76 0.51 -24.78
CA LYS A 162 -4.77 -0.34 -25.45
C LYS A 162 -4.23 -0.96 -26.72
N GLN A 163 -3.56 -0.17 -27.57
CA GLN A 163 -2.90 -0.69 -28.78
C GLN A 163 -1.87 -1.77 -28.47
N ALA A 164 -1.06 -1.57 -27.43
CA ALA A 164 -0.06 -2.53 -27.01
C ALA A 164 -0.72 -3.81 -26.45
N ALA A 165 -1.77 -3.68 -25.65
CA ALA A 165 -2.52 -4.82 -25.13
C ALA A 165 -3.09 -5.68 -26.27
N ASP A 166 -3.77 -5.07 -27.26
CA ASP A 166 -4.31 -5.76 -28.42
C ASP A 166 -3.26 -6.58 -29.15
N LYS A 167 -2.08 -5.97 -29.39
CA LYS A 167 -0.99 -6.61 -30.15
C LYS A 167 -0.24 -7.69 -29.37
N MET A 168 -0.20 -7.61 -28.04
CA MET A 168 0.49 -8.60 -27.21
C MET A 168 -0.41 -9.74 -26.78
N THR A 169 -1.75 -9.62 -26.94
CA THR A 169 -2.68 -10.68 -26.57
C THR A 169 -2.55 -11.90 -27.47
N ASP A 170 -2.26 -13.05 -26.88
CA ASP A 170 -2.18 -14.35 -27.52
C ASP A 170 -2.89 -15.39 -26.66
N LYS A 171 -4.23 -15.40 -26.76
CA LYS A 171 -5.09 -16.27 -25.93
C LYS A 171 -4.83 -17.76 -26.13
N ALA A 172 -4.33 -18.16 -27.30
CA ALA A 172 -4.01 -19.55 -27.60
C ALA A 172 -2.83 -20.05 -26.74
N ASN A 173 -1.90 -19.15 -26.41
CA ASN A 173 -0.75 -19.41 -25.54
C ASN A 173 -0.97 -18.88 -24.10
N GLU A 174 -2.20 -18.50 -23.75
CA GLU A 174 -2.57 -17.92 -22.47
C GLU A 174 -1.73 -16.70 -22.09
N VAL A 175 -1.38 -15.85 -23.07
CA VAL A 175 -0.76 -14.56 -22.85
C VAL A 175 -1.81 -13.46 -23.03
N TYR A 176 -2.01 -12.68 -21.99
CA TYR A 176 -2.96 -11.58 -21.95
C TYR A 176 -2.21 -10.27 -22.07
N GLY A 177 -2.68 -9.38 -22.92
CA GLY A 177 -1.99 -8.12 -23.21
C GLY A 177 -1.85 -7.24 -21.98
N ILE A 178 -2.82 -7.30 -21.06
CA ILE A 178 -2.79 -6.50 -19.83
C ILE A 178 -3.45 -7.25 -18.66
N CYS A 179 -2.88 -7.08 -17.46
CA CYS A 179 -3.47 -7.51 -16.19
C CYS A 179 -3.72 -6.28 -15.32
N LEU A 180 -4.94 -6.15 -14.79
CA LEU A 180 -5.34 -5.05 -13.91
C LEU A 180 -6.17 -5.60 -12.76
N ARG A 181 -6.24 -4.89 -11.63
CA ARG A 181 -7.06 -5.27 -10.48
C ARG A 181 -8.53 -5.22 -10.83
N GLY A 182 -9.24 -6.34 -10.67
CA GLY A 182 -10.70 -6.43 -10.83
C GLY A 182 -11.41 -6.89 -9.56
N LYS A 183 -10.66 -7.42 -8.58
CA LYS A 183 -11.20 -7.86 -7.28
C LYS A 183 -11.80 -6.67 -6.53
N ALA A 184 -13.03 -6.84 -6.06
CA ALA A 184 -13.75 -5.78 -5.36
C ALA A 184 -13.07 -5.40 -4.05
N GLY A 185 -12.96 -4.10 -3.79
CA GLY A 185 -12.41 -3.54 -2.56
C GLY A 185 -11.88 -2.12 -2.79
N TRP A 186 -11.96 -1.28 -1.76
CA TRP A 186 -11.49 0.09 -1.88
C TRP A 186 -9.97 0.16 -2.14
N GLY A 187 -9.19 -0.72 -1.55
CA GLY A 187 -7.74 -0.84 -1.78
C GLY A 187 -7.37 -1.72 -2.97
N GLU A 188 -8.33 -2.41 -3.57
CA GLU A 188 -8.16 -3.30 -4.72
C GLU A 188 -8.57 -2.58 -6.02
N ASN A 189 -9.68 -3.00 -6.67
CA ASN A 189 -10.11 -2.41 -7.93
C ASN A 189 -10.37 -0.91 -7.84
N MET A 190 -10.87 -0.41 -6.69
CA MET A 190 -11.18 1.01 -6.58
C MET A 190 -9.94 1.89 -6.37
N ALA A 191 -8.86 1.40 -5.79
CA ALA A 191 -7.60 2.14 -5.80
C ALA A 191 -7.11 2.37 -7.24
N PHE A 192 -7.12 1.31 -8.06
CA PHE A 192 -6.76 1.40 -9.47
C PHE A 192 -7.75 2.30 -10.26
N LEU A 193 -9.06 2.06 -10.14
CA LEU A 193 -10.06 2.78 -10.93
C LEU A 193 -10.21 4.24 -10.53
N THR A 194 -10.07 4.57 -9.25
CA THR A 194 -10.07 5.97 -8.80
C THR A 194 -8.88 6.74 -9.38
N ALA A 195 -7.66 6.19 -9.28
CA ALA A 195 -6.48 6.81 -9.86
C ALA A 195 -6.60 6.92 -11.40
N THR A 196 -7.07 5.86 -12.06
CA THR A 196 -7.29 5.84 -13.51
C THR A 196 -8.34 6.88 -13.93
N SER A 197 -9.46 6.99 -13.22
CA SER A 197 -10.56 7.92 -13.53
C SER A 197 -10.11 9.38 -13.52
N ASN A 198 -9.16 9.73 -12.66
CA ASN A 198 -8.55 11.06 -12.62
C ASN A 198 -7.90 11.43 -13.96
N SER A 199 -7.24 10.47 -14.63
CA SER A 199 -6.62 10.67 -15.94
C SER A 199 -7.64 10.83 -17.08
N PHE A 200 -8.87 10.40 -16.88
CA PHE A 200 -10.00 10.62 -17.78
C PHE A 200 -10.79 11.91 -17.43
N GLY A 201 -10.37 12.64 -16.39
CA GLY A 201 -11.03 13.88 -15.93
C GLY A 201 -12.25 13.65 -15.05
N ALA A 202 -12.51 12.41 -14.62
CA ALA A 202 -13.57 12.12 -13.67
C ALA A 202 -13.20 12.58 -12.25
N ARG A 203 -14.20 12.72 -11.42
CA ARG A 203 -14.07 12.99 -9.97
C ARG A 203 -15.14 12.22 -9.20
N TRP A 204 -14.87 11.93 -7.94
CA TRP A 204 -15.85 11.29 -7.05
C TRP A 204 -17.00 12.22 -6.69
N PHE A 205 -16.64 13.47 -6.34
CA PHE A 205 -17.57 14.48 -5.87
C PHE A 205 -17.31 15.82 -6.58
N ASP A 206 -18.36 16.57 -6.82
CA ASP A 206 -18.25 17.97 -7.18
C ASP A 206 -17.93 18.83 -5.93
N GLU A 207 -17.74 20.15 -6.11
CA GLU A 207 -17.35 21.06 -5.03
C GLU A 207 -18.39 21.19 -3.92
N LYS A 208 -19.61 20.67 -4.14
CA LYS A 208 -20.71 20.62 -3.17
C LYS A 208 -20.93 19.23 -2.59
N TRP A 209 -19.99 18.32 -2.79
CA TRP A 209 -20.04 16.93 -2.36
C TRP A 209 -21.11 16.07 -3.08
N GLY A 210 -21.66 16.54 -4.18
CA GLY A 210 -22.54 15.74 -5.03
C GLY A 210 -21.74 14.65 -5.75
N ALA A 211 -22.18 13.38 -5.64
CA ALA A 211 -21.54 12.25 -6.30
C ALA A 211 -21.57 12.39 -7.83
N GLN A 212 -20.54 11.95 -8.53
CA GLN A 212 -20.34 12.20 -9.96
C GLN A 212 -20.23 10.92 -10.82
N PHE A 213 -20.74 9.78 -10.36
CA PHE A 213 -20.64 8.52 -11.12
C PHE A 213 -21.49 8.51 -12.41
N ASN A 214 -22.52 9.33 -12.49
CA ASN A 214 -23.33 9.52 -13.71
C ASN A 214 -22.66 10.44 -14.75
N SER A 215 -21.42 10.91 -14.49
CA SER A 215 -20.73 11.81 -15.42
C SER A 215 -20.22 11.06 -16.67
N PRO A 216 -20.11 11.76 -17.82
CA PRO A 216 -19.54 11.19 -19.03
C PRO A 216 -18.09 10.67 -18.82
N GLU A 217 -17.32 11.32 -17.96
CA GLU A 217 -15.93 10.96 -17.66
C GLU A 217 -15.85 9.62 -16.93
N TRP A 218 -16.71 9.35 -15.95
CA TRP A 218 -16.79 8.05 -15.31
C TRP A 218 -17.27 6.94 -16.27
N LYS A 219 -18.28 7.28 -17.11
CA LYS A 219 -18.71 6.33 -18.12
C LYS A 219 -17.59 5.96 -19.08
N LYS A 220 -16.85 6.96 -19.60
CA LYS A 220 -15.69 6.74 -20.46
C LYS A 220 -14.62 5.88 -19.78
N THR A 221 -14.35 6.16 -18.50
CA THR A 221 -13.39 5.39 -17.71
C THR A 221 -13.78 3.91 -17.60
N LEU A 222 -15.01 3.66 -17.20
CA LEU A 222 -15.47 2.28 -16.92
C LEU A 222 -15.69 1.49 -18.21
N ASP A 223 -16.22 2.11 -19.28
CA ASP A 223 -16.33 1.50 -20.60
C ASP A 223 -14.95 1.10 -21.14
N PHE A 224 -13.96 1.98 -21.03
CA PHE A 224 -12.59 1.73 -21.46
C PHE A 224 -11.97 0.56 -20.67
N TYR A 225 -12.06 0.60 -19.34
CA TYR A 225 -11.51 -0.45 -18.48
C TYR A 225 -12.16 -1.82 -18.74
N VAL A 226 -13.48 -1.89 -18.73
CA VAL A 226 -14.21 -3.14 -18.94
C VAL A 226 -13.98 -3.66 -20.36
N GLY A 227 -13.99 -2.79 -21.36
CA GLY A 227 -13.74 -3.15 -22.76
C GLY A 227 -12.34 -3.73 -22.96
N MET A 228 -11.31 -3.04 -22.42
CA MET A 228 -9.93 -3.50 -22.52
C MET A 228 -9.72 -4.84 -21.79
N MET A 229 -10.24 -4.98 -20.58
CA MET A 229 -10.08 -6.20 -19.79
C MET A 229 -10.84 -7.40 -20.40
N LYS A 230 -12.00 -7.19 -21.05
CA LYS A 230 -12.70 -8.25 -21.79
C LYS A 230 -11.94 -8.69 -23.05
N ALA A 231 -11.31 -7.74 -23.75
CA ALA A 231 -10.55 -8.04 -24.96
C ALA A 231 -9.19 -8.70 -24.63
N ASP A 232 -8.44 -8.15 -23.69
CA ASP A 232 -7.00 -8.37 -23.52
C ASP A 232 -6.61 -8.84 -22.12
N GLY A 233 -7.53 -8.85 -21.17
CA GLY A 233 -7.31 -9.30 -19.79
C GLY A 233 -7.45 -10.81 -19.62
N PRO A 234 -6.95 -11.37 -18.50
CA PRO A 234 -7.07 -12.77 -18.16
C PRO A 234 -8.53 -13.14 -17.80
N PRO A 235 -8.95 -14.41 -18.04
CA PRO A 235 -10.21 -14.88 -17.54
C PRO A 235 -10.26 -14.81 -16.01
N GLY A 236 -11.42 -14.50 -15.44
CA GLY A 236 -11.57 -14.36 -13.99
C GLY A 236 -10.95 -13.10 -13.40
N ALA A 237 -10.59 -12.11 -14.22
CA ALA A 237 -9.95 -10.86 -13.79
C ALA A 237 -10.73 -10.14 -12.68
N SER A 238 -12.05 -10.30 -12.58
CA SER A 238 -12.89 -9.76 -11.50
C SER A 238 -12.56 -10.30 -10.11
N SER A 239 -11.75 -11.36 -10.02
CA SER A 239 -11.25 -11.93 -8.76
C SER A 239 -9.77 -11.64 -8.50
N ASN A 240 -9.08 -10.97 -9.44
CA ASN A 240 -7.65 -10.71 -9.33
C ASN A 240 -7.39 -9.37 -8.64
N GLY A 241 -6.66 -9.41 -7.53
CA GLY A 241 -6.05 -8.28 -6.86
C GLY A 241 -4.56 -8.17 -7.16
N PHE A 242 -3.81 -7.56 -6.24
CA PHE A 242 -2.36 -7.38 -6.39
C PHE A 242 -1.61 -8.72 -6.51
N ASN A 243 -1.83 -9.64 -5.57
CA ASN A 243 -1.05 -10.89 -5.49
C ASN A 243 -1.35 -11.84 -6.65
N GLU A 244 -2.62 -11.92 -7.11
CA GLU A 244 -3.02 -12.74 -8.24
C GLU A 244 -2.38 -12.21 -9.54
N ASN A 245 -2.39 -10.89 -9.76
CA ASN A 245 -1.76 -10.28 -10.94
C ASN A 245 -0.24 -10.38 -10.91
N LEU A 246 0.40 -10.25 -9.73
CA LEU A 246 1.84 -10.50 -9.56
C LEU A 246 2.19 -11.93 -9.98
N ALA A 247 1.42 -12.90 -9.53
CA ALA A 247 1.64 -14.31 -9.89
C ALA A 247 1.49 -14.54 -11.40
N LEU A 248 0.46 -13.96 -12.04
CA LEU A 248 0.25 -14.04 -13.49
C LEU A 248 1.41 -13.38 -14.26
N PHE A 249 1.85 -12.20 -13.84
CA PHE A 249 2.95 -11.50 -14.50
C PHE A 249 4.27 -12.28 -14.38
N ASN A 250 4.60 -12.75 -13.18
CA ASN A 250 5.79 -13.55 -12.92
C ASN A 250 5.79 -14.89 -13.68
N ALA A 251 4.60 -15.46 -13.91
CA ALA A 251 4.45 -16.66 -14.75
C ALA A 251 4.56 -16.36 -16.26
N GLY A 252 4.67 -15.08 -16.67
CA GLY A 252 4.75 -14.65 -18.06
C GLY A 252 3.42 -14.59 -18.79
N LYS A 253 2.30 -14.61 -18.06
CA LYS A 253 0.94 -14.59 -18.60
C LYS A 253 0.40 -13.19 -18.92
N CYS A 254 1.09 -12.12 -18.47
CA CYS A 254 0.70 -10.73 -18.73
C CYS A 254 1.74 -10.04 -19.62
N GLY A 255 1.30 -9.33 -20.67
CA GLY A 255 2.14 -8.45 -21.47
C GLY A 255 2.47 -7.15 -20.76
N MET A 256 1.47 -6.59 -20.08
CA MET A 256 1.59 -5.42 -19.20
C MET A 256 0.83 -5.64 -17.90
N TRP A 257 1.31 -4.97 -16.86
CA TRP A 257 0.63 -4.86 -15.57
C TRP A 257 0.82 -3.43 -15.06
N ILE A 258 -0.29 -2.73 -14.79
CA ILE A 258 -0.25 -1.38 -14.23
C ILE A 258 -0.68 -1.50 -12.78
N ASP A 259 0.29 -1.33 -11.88
CA ASP A 259 0.06 -1.53 -10.45
C ASP A 259 1.18 -0.88 -9.61
N ALA A 260 1.17 -1.14 -8.32
CA ALA A 260 2.07 -0.60 -7.32
C ALA A 260 3.56 -0.74 -7.70
N THR A 261 4.30 0.35 -7.58
CA THR A 261 5.73 0.39 -7.91
C THR A 261 6.57 -0.58 -7.06
N VAL A 262 6.09 -0.98 -5.87
CA VAL A 262 6.73 -1.99 -5.02
C VAL A 262 6.87 -3.35 -5.71
N ALA A 263 5.98 -3.67 -6.64
CA ALA A 263 6.02 -4.91 -7.40
C ALA A 263 7.30 -5.08 -8.24
N ALA A 264 8.00 -3.97 -8.55
CA ALA A 264 9.18 -4.00 -9.41
C ALA A 264 10.28 -4.96 -8.95
N SER A 265 10.57 -5.02 -7.64
CA SER A 265 11.55 -5.94 -7.08
C SER A 265 11.13 -7.41 -7.23
N PHE A 266 9.84 -7.69 -7.22
CA PHE A 266 9.30 -9.04 -7.37
C PHE A 266 9.26 -9.49 -8.83
N VAL A 267 8.86 -8.60 -9.76
CA VAL A 267 8.80 -8.95 -11.20
C VAL A 267 10.19 -9.05 -11.84
N THR A 268 11.21 -8.44 -11.23
CA THR A 268 12.63 -8.58 -11.62
C THR A 268 13.40 -9.53 -10.72
N GLY A 269 12.75 -10.12 -9.73
CA GLY A 269 13.35 -11.04 -8.77
C GLY A 269 13.52 -12.47 -9.34
N LYS A 270 14.28 -13.29 -8.62
CA LYS A 270 14.63 -14.68 -9.01
C LYS A 270 13.43 -15.61 -9.20
N GLU A 271 12.30 -15.30 -8.57
CA GLU A 271 11.07 -16.11 -8.67
C GLU A 271 10.27 -15.78 -9.95
N SER A 272 10.60 -14.70 -10.65
CA SER A 272 9.93 -14.30 -11.90
C SER A 272 10.54 -15.03 -13.10
N LYS A 273 9.70 -15.70 -13.87
CA LYS A 273 10.12 -16.33 -15.15
C LYS A 273 10.45 -15.32 -16.26
N VAL A 274 10.19 -14.05 -16.00
CA VAL A 274 10.33 -12.95 -16.96
C VAL A 274 11.24 -11.82 -16.46
N ALA A 275 12.00 -12.05 -15.40
CA ALA A 275 12.79 -11.05 -14.67
C ALA A 275 13.70 -10.20 -15.59
N ASP A 276 14.37 -10.80 -16.58
CA ASP A 276 15.27 -10.15 -17.53
C ASP A 276 14.55 -9.39 -18.65
N LYS A 277 13.22 -9.57 -18.78
CA LYS A 277 12.39 -9.05 -19.87
C LYS A 277 11.50 -7.87 -19.47
N VAL A 278 11.57 -7.44 -18.20
CA VAL A 278 10.69 -6.40 -17.68
C VAL A 278 11.24 -5.01 -17.98
N GLY A 279 10.35 -4.12 -18.42
CA GLY A 279 10.59 -2.69 -18.54
C GLY A 279 9.55 -1.90 -17.72
N PHE A 280 9.82 -0.62 -17.49
CA PHE A 280 9.02 0.26 -16.65
C PHE A 280 8.72 1.56 -17.36
N ALA A 281 7.50 2.09 -17.18
CA ALA A 281 7.08 3.39 -17.67
C ALA A 281 6.11 4.04 -16.67
N LEU A 282 5.93 5.35 -16.74
CA LEU A 282 4.96 6.05 -15.92
C LEU A 282 3.54 5.52 -16.18
N ALA A 283 2.68 5.63 -15.19
CA ALA A 283 1.25 5.33 -15.36
C ALA A 283 0.67 6.20 -16.51
N PRO A 284 -0.29 5.66 -17.29
CA PRO A 284 -0.78 6.36 -18.48
C PRO A 284 -1.58 7.62 -18.15
N ASP A 285 -1.64 8.54 -19.12
CA ASP A 285 -2.59 9.63 -19.13
C ASP A 285 -3.52 9.55 -20.35
N ASN A 286 -4.55 10.41 -20.37
CA ASN A 286 -5.51 10.48 -21.46
C ASN A 286 -5.43 11.84 -22.19
N GLY A 287 -4.25 12.44 -22.26
CA GLY A 287 -4.01 13.72 -22.89
C GLY A 287 -4.48 14.94 -22.06
N LEU A 288 -4.83 14.74 -20.79
CA LEU A 288 -5.31 15.80 -19.89
C LEU A 288 -4.23 16.32 -18.94
N GLY A 289 -3.00 15.80 -19.03
CA GLY A 289 -1.90 16.16 -18.12
C GLY A 289 -2.07 15.60 -16.70
N LYS A 290 -3.01 14.66 -16.52
CA LYS A 290 -3.23 13.91 -15.28
C LYS A 290 -3.03 12.42 -15.56
N ARG A 291 -2.16 11.78 -14.78
CA ARG A 291 -1.84 10.36 -14.94
C ARG A 291 -2.68 9.48 -14.03
N GLY A 292 -2.83 8.22 -14.41
CA GLY A 292 -3.51 7.22 -13.61
C GLY A 292 -2.63 6.63 -12.48
N ASN A 293 -1.70 7.41 -11.94
CA ASN A 293 -0.85 6.99 -10.83
C ASN A 293 -1.43 7.39 -9.48
N TRP A 294 -1.09 6.63 -8.44
CA TRP A 294 -1.51 6.91 -7.06
C TRP A 294 -0.36 7.34 -6.16
N LEU A 295 -0.65 7.57 -4.89
CA LEU A 295 0.35 7.77 -3.84
C LEU A 295 -0.10 7.03 -2.60
N TRP A 296 0.69 6.07 -2.16
CA TRP A 296 0.41 5.25 -0.98
C TRP A 296 1.68 5.00 -0.17
N ALA A 297 1.52 4.77 1.12
CA ALA A 297 2.55 4.16 1.95
C ALA A 297 1.89 3.14 2.87
N TRP A 298 2.32 1.90 2.80
CA TRP A 298 2.07 0.95 3.86
C TRP A 298 2.99 1.29 5.02
N SER A 299 2.42 1.55 6.17
CA SER A 299 3.09 2.14 7.32
C SER A 299 2.74 1.38 8.58
N LEU A 300 3.66 1.40 9.53
CA LEU A 300 3.46 0.79 10.83
C LEU A 300 3.02 1.86 11.83
N ALA A 301 1.94 1.60 12.56
CA ALA A 301 1.36 2.51 13.55
C ALA A 301 1.05 1.77 14.85
N VAL A 302 0.97 2.53 15.95
CA VAL A 302 0.62 2.01 17.28
C VAL A 302 -0.79 2.49 17.63
N PRO A 303 -1.77 1.60 17.83
CA PRO A 303 -3.10 2.00 18.28
C PRO A 303 -3.08 2.51 19.72
N ALA A 304 -3.88 3.53 20.02
CA ALA A 304 -3.97 4.11 21.36
C ALA A 304 -4.52 3.11 22.41
N GLY A 305 -5.14 2.02 21.98
CA GLY A 305 -5.63 0.94 22.85
C GLY A 305 -4.57 -0.11 23.20
N SER A 306 -3.36 -0.05 22.63
CA SER A 306 -2.29 -1.00 22.97
C SER A 306 -1.83 -0.85 24.42
N ALA A 307 -1.73 -1.96 25.14
CA ALA A 307 -1.12 -1.99 26.47
C ALA A 307 0.42 -1.91 26.44
N HIS A 308 1.03 -2.10 25.27
CA HIS A 308 2.47 -2.23 25.04
C HIS A 308 3.00 -1.14 24.10
N ALA A 309 2.45 0.09 24.19
CA ALA A 309 2.75 1.16 23.24
C ALA A 309 4.25 1.54 23.17
N ALA A 310 5.00 1.43 24.26
CA ALA A 310 6.42 1.72 24.30
C ALA A 310 7.24 0.67 23.53
N GLU A 311 6.97 -0.61 23.76
CA GLU A 311 7.60 -1.74 23.06
C GLU A 311 7.20 -1.77 21.58
N ALA A 312 5.93 -1.47 21.28
CA ALA A 312 5.45 -1.34 19.90
C ALA A 312 6.17 -0.22 19.15
N GLN A 313 6.42 0.94 19.77
CA GLN A 313 7.21 2.01 19.15
C GLN A 313 8.66 1.61 18.90
N LYS A 314 9.30 0.81 19.78
CA LYS A 314 10.65 0.28 19.52
C LYS A 314 10.66 -0.60 18.26
N PHE A 315 9.66 -1.48 18.13
CA PHE A 315 9.54 -2.33 16.94
C PHE A 315 9.30 -1.50 15.68
N VAL A 316 8.36 -0.56 15.70
CA VAL A 316 8.05 0.33 14.57
C VAL A 316 9.29 1.11 14.13
N SER A 317 10.04 1.70 15.08
CA SER A 317 11.27 2.44 14.79
C SER A 317 12.32 1.56 14.13
N TRP A 318 12.57 0.36 14.66
CA TRP A 318 13.52 -0.59 14.08
C TRP A 318 13.09 -1.04 12.66
N ALA A 319 11.84 -1.47 12.48
CA ALA A 319 11.32 -2.02 11.23
C ALA A 319 11.30 -0.99 10.07
N THR A 320 11.28 0.30 10.39
CA THR A 320 11.26 1.39 9.40
C THR A 320 12.57 2.18 9.34
N SER A 321 13.62 1.69 10.01
CA SER A 321 14.93 2.31 10.05
C SER A 321 15.77 2.06 8.79
N LYS A 322 16.82 2.85 8.59
CA LYS A 322 17.87 2.56 7.60
C LYS A 322 18.57 1.23 7.89
N HIS A 323 18.75 0.92 9.18
CA HIS A 323 19.36 -0.34 9.61
C HIS A 323 18.58 -1.56 9.14
N TYR A 324 17.25 -1.54 9.22
CA TYR A 324 16.44 -2.61 8.63
C TYR A 324 16.66 -2.73 7.11
N GLY A 325 16.76 -1.60 6.40
CA GLY A 325 17.11 -1.59 4.97
C GLY A 325 18.47 -2.25 4.69
N GLU A 326 19.48 -2.03 5.53
CA GLU A 326 20.79 -2.66 5.45
C GLU A 326 20.73 -4.17 5.71
N ILE A 327 19.89 -4.61 6.65
CA ILE A 327 19.63 -6.03 6.90
C ILE A 327 19.03 -6.70 5.65
N VAL A 328 18.03 -6.07 5.03
CA VAL A 328 17.43 -6.56 3.77
C VAL A 328 18.47 -6.60 2.67
N ALA A 329 19.26 -5.53 2.49
CA ALA A 329 20.31 -5.47 1.47
C ALA A 329 21.34 -6.59 1.65
N ALA A 330 21.75 -6.87 2.88
CA ALA A 330 22.73 -7.93 3.20
C ALA A 330 22.19 -9.35 3.02
N LYS A 331 20.90 -9.59 3.33
CA LYS A 331 20.28 -10.93 3.30
C LYS A 331 19.62 -11.25 1.97
N GLU A 332 18.96 -10.26 1.34
CA GLU A 332 18.11 -10.43 0.17
C GLU A 332 18.60 -9.64 -1.06
N GLY A 333 19.59 -8.75 -0.88
CA GLY A 333 20.12 -7.86 -1.92
C GLY A 333 19.42 -6.50 -1.98
N TRP A 334 20.15 -5.49 -2.46
CA TRP A 334 19.70 -4.10 -2.51
C TRP A 334 18.38 -3.88 -3.27
N ALA A 335 18.11 -4.62 -4.34
CA ALA A 335 16.87 -4.50 -5.10
C ALA A 335 15.60 -4.81 -4.26
N ASN A 336 15.76 -5.52 -3.14
CA ASN A 336 14.69 -5.94 -2.24
C ASN A 336 14.51 -5.02 -1.02
N VAL A 337 15.31 -3.95 -0.90
CA VAL A 337 15.11 -2.94 0.15
C VAL A 337 13.76 -2.25 -0.08
N PRO A 338 12.90 -2.13 0.97
CA PRO A 338 11.59 -1.50 0.82
C PRO A 338 11.68 -0.11 0.20
N PRO A 339 11.01 0.14 -0.95
CA PRO A 339 11.17 1.39 -1.70
C PRO A 339 10.31 2.52 -1.13
N GLY A 340 10.47 3.71 -1.69
CA GLY A 340 9.52 4.83 -1.55
C GLY A 340 9.46 5.48 -0.18
N THR A 341 10.46 5.25 0.68
CA THR A 341 10.43 5.78 2.04
C THR A 341 11.39 6.94 2.25
N ARG A 342 12.66 6.79 1.83
CA ARG A 342 13.75 7.71 2.20
C ARG A 342 14.47 8.28 0.99
N THR A 343 14.78 9.57 1.05
CA THR A 343 15.56 10.27 0.02
C THR A 343 16.96 9.68 -0.14
N SER A 344 17.60 9.27 0.98
CA SER A 344 18.93 8.68 0.97
C SER A 344 19.02 7.36 0.22
N LEU A 345 17.94 6.55 0.19
CA LEU A 345 17.89 5.31 -0.57
C LEU A 345 18.08 5.57 -2.07
N TYR A 346 17.45 6.61 -2.61
CA TYR A 346 17.55 7.00 -4.03
C TYR A 346 18.86 7.74 -4.37
N LYS A 347 19.74 7.91 -3.40
CA LYS A 347 21.11 8.41 -3.59
C LYS A 347 22.17 7.32 -3.36
N ASN A 348 21.73 6.13 -2.91
CA ASN A 348 22.63 5.02 -2.64
C ASN A 348 23.05 4.35 -3.95
N PRO A 349 24.36 4.32 -4.31
CA PRO A 349 24.83 3.79 -5.59
C PRO A 349 24.59 2.27 -5.72
N GLU A 350 24.66 1.51 -4.63
CA GLU A 350 24.41 0.07 -4.66
C GLU A 350 22.92 -0.24 -4.91
N TYR A 351 22.01 0.54 -4.32
CA TYR A 351 20.59 0.44 -4.60
C TYR A 351 20.28 0.78 -6.05
N LEU A 352 20.80 1.90 -6.56
CA LEU A 352 20.56 2.33 -7.94
C LEU A 352 21.14 1.36 -8.97
N LYS A 353 22.26 0.72 -8.66
CA LYS A 353 22.86 -0.33 -9.50
C LYS A 353 22.02 -1.61 -9.52
N ALA A 354 21.47 -2.02 -8.38
CA ALA A 354 20.70 -3.26 -8.25
C ALA A 354 19.24 -3.10 -8.69
N ALA A 355 18.63 -1.92 -8.49
CA ALA A 355 17.23 -1.61 -8.72
C ALA A 355 17.05 -0.69 -9.92
N ALA A 356 17.17 -1.23 -11.14
CA ALA A 356 16.99 -0.46 -12.39
C ALA A 356 15.62 0.26 -12.47
N PHE A 357 14.64 -0.18 -11.70
CA PHE A 357 13.32 0.44 -11.58
C PHE A 357 13.29 1.67 -10.64
N ALA A 358 14.31 1.87 -9.80
CA ALA A 358 14.29 2.90 -8.76
C ALA A 358 14.03 4.33 -9.29
N PRO A 359 14.64 4.79 -10.41
CA PRO A 359 14.34 6.10 -10.96
C PRO A 359 12.87 6.26 -11.37
N MET A 360 12.27 5.21 -11.97
CA MET A 360 10.86 5.23 -12.39
C MET A 360 9.92 5.21 -11.17
N THR A 361 10.25 4.45 -10.13
CA THR A 361 9.52 4.44 -8.85
C THR A 361 9.49 5.84 -8.23
N LEU A 362 10.64 6.49 -8.12
CA LEU A 362 10.72 7.85 -7.56
C LEU A 362 9.99 8.88 -8.42
N ALA A 363 10.12 8.79 -9.74
CA ALA A 363 9.41 9.65 -10.68
C ALA A 363 7.88 9.50 -10.56
N SER A 364 7.39 8.26 -10.42
CA SER A 364 5.96 7.96 -10.23
C SER A 364 5.43 8.53 -8.91
N ILE A 365 6.18 8.40 -7.81
CA ILE A 365 5.81 8.97 -6.50
C ILE A 365 5.74 10.50 -6.58
N ASN A 366 6.75 11.13 -7.19
CA ASN A 366 6.83 12.59 -7.31
C ASN A 366 5.78 13.19 -8.28
N ALA A 367 5.26 12.39 -9.20
CA ALA A 367 4.22 12.80 -10.14
C ALA A 367 2.80 12.80 -9.53
N ALA A 368 2.62 12.24 -8.33
CA ALA A 368 1.32 12.20 -7.67
C ALA A 368 0.96 13.56 -7.06
N ASP A 369 -0.25 14.02 -7.32
CA ASP A 369 -0.81 15.28 -6.78
C ASP A 369 -2.12 14.99 -6.02
N PRO A 370 -2.04 14.68 -4.72
CA PRO A 370 -3.24 14.37 -3.94
C PRO A 370 -4.16 15.57 -3.67
N VAL A 371 -3.69 16.79 -3.88
CA VAL A 371 -4.49 18.02 -3.70
C VAL A 371 -5.28 18.36 -4.95
N HIS A 372 -4.69 18.09 -6.12
CA HIS A 372 -5.35 18.32 -7.42
C HIS A 372 -5.33 17.03 -8.24
N PRO A 373 -6.04 15.97 -7.81
CA PRO A 373 -5.90 14.64 -8.40
C PRO A 373 -6.41 14.56 -9.84
N THR A 374 -7.36 15.41 -10.23
CA THR A 374 -7.97 15.47 -11.57
C THR A 374 -8.00 16.91 -12.09
N VAL A 375 -8.50 17.11 -13.31
CA VAL A 375 -8.53 18.42 -13.98
C VAL A 375 -9.58 19.39 -13.43
N LYS A 376 -10.66 18.86 -12.84
CA LYS A 376 -11.72 19.67 -12.21
C LYS A 376 -11.45 19.85 -10.72
N PRO A 377 -11.83 20.97 -10.10
CA PRO A 377 -11.74 21.15 -8.65
C PRO A 377 -12.50 20.06 -7.89
N VAL A 378 -11.95 19.65 -6.76
CA VAL A 378 -12.55 18.65 -5.86
C VAL A 378 -12.51 19.14 -4.41
N PRO A 379 -13.47 18.75 -3.55
CA PRO A 379 -13.52 19.19 -2.15
C PRO A 379 -12.67 18.28 -1.22
N TYR A 380 -11.91 17.36 -1.76
CA TYR A 380 -11.17 16.32 -1.01
C TYR A 380 -9.70 16.29 -1.38
N VAL A 381 -8.93 15.59 -0.55
CA VAL A 381 -7.54 15.20 -0.79
C VAL A 381 -7.49 13.70 -1.04
N GLY A 382 -6.57 13.27 -1.91
CA GLY A 382 -6.32 11.86 -2.24
C GLY A 382 -6.32 11.62 -3.75
N VAL A 383 -5.54 10.66 -4.21
CA VAL A 383 -5.46 10.28 -5.62
C VAL A 383 -6.29 9.03 -5.88
N GLN A 384 -6.00 7.94 -5.18
CA GLN A 384 -6.70 6.65 -5.30
C GLN A 384 -7.79 6.46 -4.24
N PHE A 385 -7.98 7.45 -3.39
CA PHE A 385 -9.01 7.49 -2.36
C PHE A 385 -9.50 8.93 -2.16
N VAL A 386 -10.59 9.06 -1.44
CA VAL A 386 -11.09 10.35 -0.93
C VAL A 386 -10.88 10.36 0.59
N ALA A 387 -10.17 11.34 1.12
CA ALA A 387 -9.77 11.39 2.54
C ALA A 387 -10.94 11.80 3.47
N ILE A 388 -12.03 11.03 3.44
CA ILE A 388 -13.18 11.15 4.36
C ILE A 388 -13.47 9.80 5.02
N PRO A 389 -14.03 9.78 6.24
CA PRO A 389 -14.29 8.53 6.97
C PRO A 389 -15.18 7.52 6.24
N GLU A 390 -16.12 8.01 5.43
CA GLU A 390 -17.12 7.21 4.70
C GLU A 390 -16.55 6.49 3.49
N PHE A 391 -15.41 6.98 2.97
CA PHE A 391 -14.86 6.51 1.69
C PHE A 391 -14.63 5.00 1.65
N ALA A 392 -14.04 4.42 2.68
CA ALA A 392 -13.72 2.99 2.69
C ALA A 392 -14.97 2.11 2.47
N GLY A 393 -16.08 2.46 3.12
CA GLY A 393 -17.36 1.77 2.94
C GLY A 393 -17.93 2.00 1.54
N ILE A 394 -18.06 3.27 1.14
CA ILE A 394 -18.61 3.64 -0.18
C ILE A 394 -17.80 2.97 -1.30
N ALA A 395 -16.48 3.09 -1.27
CA ALA A 395 -15.63 2.56 -2.33
C ALA A 395 -15.61 1.03 -2.39
N THR A 396 -15.78 0.35 -1.25
CA THR A 396 -15.94 -1.11 -1.24
C THR A 396 -17.25 -1.52 -1.94
N ASP A 397 -18.36 -0.85 -1.63
CA ASP A 397 -19.65 -1.15 -2.22
C ASP A 397 -19.70 -0.79 -3.73
N VAL A 398 -19.11 0.35 -4.13
CA VAL A 398 -18.93 0.75 -5.53
C VAL A 398 -18.03 -0.24 -6.26
N GLY A 399 -16.94 -0.68 -5.63
CA GLY A 399 -16.01 -1.66 -6.18
C GLY A 399 -16.68 -3.00 -6.50
N GLN A 400 -17.67 -3.43 -5.72
CA GLN A 400 -18.48 -4.62 -6.00
C GLN A 400 -19.29 -4.46 -7.30
N GLN A 401 -19.88 -3.27 -7.54
CA GLN A 401 -20.64 -3.00 -8.77
C GLN A 401 -19.72 -3.01 -9.99
N PHE A 402 -18.52 -2.42 -9.89
CA PHE A 402 -17.57 -2.36 -11.00
C PHE A 402 -16.93 -3.74 -11.28
N SER A 403 -16.67 -4.52 -10.23
CA SER A 403 -16.25 -5.92 -10.38
C SER A 403 -17.35 -6.78 -11.07
N ALA A 404 -18.61 -6.55 -10.73
CA ALA A 404 -19.75 -7.22 -11.36
C ALA A 404 -19.90 -6.83 -12.84
N ALA A 405 -19.65 -5.57 -13.20
CA ALA A 405 -19.64 -5.14 -14.61
C ALA A 405 -18.46 -5.79 -15.39
N LEU A 406 -17.29 -5.89 -14.78
CA LEU A 406 -16.14 -6.61 -15.36
C LEU A 406 -16.44 -8.09 -15.57
N ALA A 407 -17.09 -8.74 -14.61
CA ALA A 407 -17.52 -10.13 -14.69
C ALA A 407 -18.65 -10.35 -15.73
N GLY A 408 -19.29 -9.28 -16.21
CA GLY A 408 -20.38 -9.34 -17.17
C GLY A 408 -21.75 -9.68 -16.56
N SER A 409 -21.89 -9.63 -15.23
CA SER A 409 -23.16 -9.86 -14.52
C SER A 409 -24.07 -8.64 -14.48
N MET A 410 -23.55 -7.47 -14.89
CA MET A 410 -24.32 -6.24 -15.14
C MET A 410 -23.64 -5.39 -16.21
N THR A 411 -24.38 -4.43 -16.75
CA THR A 411 -23.83 -3.46 -17.70
C THR A 411 -23.04 -2.36 -16.99
N VAL A 412 -22.21 -1.64 -17.72
CA VAL A 412 -21.48 -0.47 -17.20
C VAL A 412 -22.46 0.61 -16.72
N ASP A 413 -23.54 0.87 -17.45
CA ASP A 413 -24.53 1.87 -17.07
C ASP A 413 -25.26 1.51 -15.77
N GLU A 414 -25.64 0.24 -15.59
CA GLU A 414 -26.23 -0.24 -14.34
C GLU A 414 -25.24 -0.13 -13.16
N ALA A 415 -23.95 -0.44 -13.36
CA ALA A 415 -22.94 -0.34 -12.34
C ALA A 415 -22.74 1.13 -11.90
N LEU A 416 -22.68 2.07 -12.86
CA LEU A 416 -22.56 3.50 -12.59
C LEU A 416 -23.79 4.06 -11.87
N ALA A 417 -25.00 3.67 -12.30
CA ALA A 417 -26.24 4.09 -11.63
C ALA A 417 -26.31 3.61 -10.18
N LYS A 418 -25.88 2.35 -9.92
CA LYS A 418 -25.78 1.83 -8.55
C LYS A 418 -24.69 2.53 -7.73
N ALA A 419 -23.52 2.78 -8.32
CA ALA A 419 -22.44 3.52 -7.67
C ALA A 419 -22.91 4.92 -7.26
N GLN A 420 -23.63 5.62 -8.14
CA GLN A 420 -24.23 6.92 -7.84
C GLN A 420 -25.19 6.82 -6.64
N ALA A 421 -26.15 5.90 -6.68
CA ALA A 421 -27.16 5.75 -5.63
C ALA A 421 -26.55 5.36 -4.26
N ILE A 422 -25.58 4.46 -4.24
CA ILE A 422 -24.83 4.05 -3.05
C ILE A 422 -24.15 5.28 -2.44
N THR A 423 -23.44 6.04 -3.27
CA THR A 423 -22.66 7.19 -2.84
C THR A 423 -23.56 8.31 -2.35
N ASP A 424 -24.62 8.66 -3.10
CA ASP A 424 -25.60 9.69 -2.70
C ASP A 424 -26.24 9.35 -1.34
N THR A 425 -26.61 8.08 -1.14
CA THR A 425 -27.21 7.63 0.12
C THR A 425 -26.23 7.78 1.30
N ALA A 426 -24.98 7.38 1.11
CA ALA A 426 -23.97 7.48 2.15
C ALA A 426 -23.63 8.95 2.49
N MET A 427 -23.47 9.80 1.46
CA MET A 427 -23.14 11.22 1.65
C MET A 427 -24.28 12.01 2.29
N LYS A 428 -25.53 11.69 1.95
CA LYS A 428 -26.71 12.25 2.61
C LYS A 428 -26.78 11.83 4.08
N LYS A 429 -26.56 10.54 4.37
CA LYS A 429 -26.54 10.01 5.75
C LYS A 429 -25.44 10.67 6.59
N ALA A 430 -24.29 10.94 6.00
CA ALA A 430 -23.16 11.58 6.65
C ALA A 430 -23.30 13.11 6.78
N GLY A 431 -24.32 13.72 6.13
CA GLY A 431 -24.61 15.14 6.23
C GLY A 431 -23.79 16.05 5.32
N TYR A 432 -23.09 15.51 4.31
CA TYR A 432 -22.36 16.30 3.31
C TYR A 432 -23.31 16.99 2.33
N VAL A 433 -24.40 16.34 2.00
CA VAL A 433 -25.46 16.86 1.11
C VAL A 433 -26.82 16.76 1.79
N LYS A 434 -27.75 17.67 1.41
CA LYS A 434 -29.12 17.73 1.99
C LYS A 434 -30.05 16.69 1.37
#